data_510b311111d9cccb275cd27d1f70a370
#
_entry.id   510b311111d9cccb275cd27d1f70a370
#
_cell.length_a   1.000
_cell.length_b   1.000
_cell.length_c   1.000
_cell.angle_alpha   90.00
_cell.angle_beta   90.00
_cell.angle_gamma   90.00
#
_symmetry.space_group_name_H-M   'P 1'
#
loop_
_entity.id
_entity.type
_entity.pdbx_description
1 polymer ?
#
loop_
_entity_poly.entity_id
_entity_poly.type
_entity_poly.pdbx_seq_one_letter_code
_entity_poly.pdbx_strand_id
1 'polypeptide(L)'
;IKRGKSKKTKNKISLLEKLSLLNISAKHQANKELQYITEISVAHHFQSIGLHNKLLRMFMAEILSKVLIDGEKNPSIFNFIWVLTKDLDNEKEIDHNFSLRYLISLTKFLGFFPSTENIEYPFFNLHNSCFTNKKESNEEVINGDNLNYFRALITNMSINIPYKNRQQLIEKIFYYYKVHHYKLDNIKSHIVIESLR
;
A
#
# COMPACT_ATOMS: atom_id res chain seq x y z
N ILE A 1 25.83 3.33 0.44
CA ILE A 1 26.03 4.76 0.83
C ILE A 1 27.34 4.83 1.62
N LYS A 2 28.42 5.41 1.03
CA LYS A 2 29.66 5.68 1.78
C LYS A 2 29.36 6.70 2.89
N ARG A 3 29.70 6.37 4.13
CA ARG A 3 29.54 7.25 5.31
C ARG A 3 30.35 8.53 5.11
N GLY A 4 29.67 9.61 4.76
CA GLY A 4 30.27 10.95 4.81
C GLY A 4 30.38 11.43 6.25
N LYS A 5 31.58 11.85 6.66
CA LYS A 5 31.92 12.28 8.02
C LYS A 5 31.54 13.76 8.34
N SER A 6 30.82 14.47 7.45
CA SER A 6 30.51 15.90 7.67
C SER A 6 29.12 16.10 8.29
N LYS A 7 28.98 17.15 9.12
CA LYS A 7 27.72 17.59 9.74
C LYS A 7 26.60 17.81 8.68
N LYS A 8 26.98 18.30 7.49
CA LYS A 8 26.11 18.50 6.31
C LYS A 8 25.52 17.20 5.75
N THR A 9 26.25 16.09 5.84
CA THR A 9 25.82 14.78 5.35
C THR A 9 24.88 14.09 6.36
N LYS A 10 25.05 14.32 7.66
CA LYS A 10 24.14 13.81 8.69
C LYS A 10 22.75 14.42 8.54
N ASN A 11 22.65 15.72 8.26
CA ASN A 11 21.35 16.38 8.03
C ASN A 11 20.63 15.87 6.76
N LYS A 12 21.36 15.45 5.73
CA LYS A 12 20.75 14.86 4.52
C LYS A 12 20.20 13.46 4.76
N ILE A 13 20.85 12.66 5.58
CA ILE A 13 20.42 11.30 5.89
C ILE A 13 19.14 11.29 6.73
N SER A 14 18.95 12.25 7.63
CA SER A 14 17.72 12.36 8.44
C SER A 14 16.46 12.66 7.61
N LEU A 15 16.61 13.15 6.38
CA LEU A 15 15.49 13.37 5.45
C LEU A 15 15.04 12.08 4.74
N LEU A 16 15.88 11.04 4.75
CA LEU A 16 15.63 9.78 4.03
C LEU A 16 14.82 8.79 4.91
N GLU A 17 13.71 9.26 5.43
CA GLU A 17 12.73 8.38 6.10
C GLU A 17 11.80 7.72 5.09
N LYS A 18 11.22 6.59 5.48
CA LYS A 18 10.26 5.88 4.62
C LYS A 18 9.07 6.78 4.28
N LEU A 19 8.75 6.87 2.99
CA LEU A 19 7.70 7.74 2.44
C LEU A 19 7.87 9.24 2.74
N SER A 20 9.09 9.72 2.99
CA SER A 20 9.37 11.15 2.89
C SER A 20 9.22 11.62 1.44
N LEU A 21 8.48 12.70 1.23
CA LEU A 21 8.31 13.32 -0.08
C LEU A 21 9.43 14.32 -0.31
N LEU A 22 10.31 14.02 -1.24
CA LEU A 22 11.57 14.74 -1.43
C LEU A 22 11.75 15.20 -2.89
N ASN A 23 12.33 16.37 -3.07
CA ASN A 23 12.94 16.78 -4.32
C ASN A 23 14.39 16.34 -4.33
N ILE A 24 14.78 15.58 -5.33
CA ILE A 24 16.14 15.02 -5.44
C ILE A 24 16.72 15.37 -6.80
N SER A 25 17.92 15.98 -6.80
CA SER A 25 18.76 16.09 -7.98
C SER A 25 19.88 15.04 -7.90
N ALA A 26 20.05 14.25 -8.94
CA ALA A 26 21.08 13.23 -9.01
C ALA A 26 21.83 13.29 -10.34
N LYS A 27 23.12 12.95 -10.30
CA LYS A 27 23.91 12.75 -11.53
C LYS A 27 23.76 11.31 -11.97
N HIS A 28 23.08 11.10 -13.10
CA HIS A 28 23.00 9.79 -13.69
C HIS A 28 24.29 9.46 -14.47
N GLN A 29 24.92 8.35 -14.13
CA GLN A 29 26.08 7.79 -14.83
C GLN A 29 25.74 6.36 -15.25
N ALA A 30 25.56 6.15 -16.56
CA ALA A 30 25.09 4.86 -17.12
C ALA A 30 25.96 3.66 -16.71
N ASN A 31 27.26 3.89 -16.48
CA ASN A 31 28.24 2.84 -16.16
C ASN A 31 28.40 2.59 -14.64
N LYS A 32 27.54 3.20 -13.80
CA LYS A 32 27.62 3.02 -12.34
C LYS A 32 26.29 2.53 -11.78
N GLU A 33 26.36 1.46 -11.02
CA GLU A 33 25.22 0.95 -10.26
C GLU A 33 24.73 1.94 -9.20
N LEU A 34 25.65 2.66 -8.54
CA LEU A 34 25.33 3.66 -7.51
C LEU A 34 25.38 5.07 -8.09
N GLN A 35 24.27 5.77 -7.98
CA GLN A 35 24.12 7.16 -8.43
C GLN A 35 24.40 8.14 -7.26
N TYR A 36 24.87 9.36 -7.60
CA TYR A 36 25.16 10.38 -6.60
C TYR A 36 24.04 11.41 -6.52
N ILE A 37 23.43 11.52 -5.32
CA ILE A 37 22.52 12.62 -5.01
C ILE A 37 23.33 13.89 -4.80
N THR A 38 23.13 14.88 -5.67
CA THR A 38 23.77 16.20 -5.59
C THR A 38 23.01 17.12 -4.65
N GLU A 39 21.66 17.13 -4.76
CA GLU A 39 20.79 17.94 -3.94
C GLU A 39 19.62 17.14 -3.43
N ILE A 40 19.16 17.48 -2.23
CA ILE A 40 17.98 16.90 -1.61
C ILE A 40 17.30 17.99 -0.77
N SER A 41 16.00 18.14 -0.95
CA SER A 41 15.15 19.01 -0.15
C SER A 41 13.80 18.36 0.12
N VAL A 42 13.11 18.80 1.18
CA VAL A 42 11.77 18.30 1.49
C VAL A 42 10.78 18.92 0.51
N ALA A 43 10.01 18.09 -0.17
CA ALA A 43 8.94 18.52 -1.08
C ALA A 43 7.62 18.76 -0.34
N HIS A 44 7.39 18.03 0.77
CA HIS A 44 6.20 18.18 1.61
C HIS A 44 6.60 17.98 3.08
N HIS A 45 6.29 18.98 3.90
CA HIS A 45 6.45 18.91 5.35
C HIS A 45 5.19 18.35 5.98
N PHE A 46 5.29 17.19 6.61
CA PHE A 46 4.16 16.58 7.31
C PHE A 46 3.82 17.41 8.56
N GLN A 47 2.60 17.89 8.62
CA GLN A 47 2.08 18.71 9.72
C GLN A 47 1.43 17.85 10.81
N SER A 48 0.74 16.80 10.41
CA SER A 48 0.07 15.91 11.34
C SER A 48 1.03 14.84 11.84
N ILE A 49 1.17 14.78 13.15
CA ILE A 49 2.06 13.82 13.80
C ILE A 49 1.24 12.81 14.61
N GLY A 50 0.00 12.58 14.23
CA GLY A 50 -0.80 11.51 14.84
C GLY A 50 -0.09 10.16 14.71
N LEU A 51 -0.03 9.40 15.81
CA LEU A 51 0.59 8.08 15.81
C LEU A 51 -0.02 7.16 14.75
N HIS A 52 -1.34 7.26 14.57
CA HIS A 52 -2.07 6.47 13.58
C HIS A 52 -1.57 6.72 12.14
N ASN A 53 -1.46 7.98 11.72
CA ASN A 53 -0.99 8.31 10.36
C ASN A 53 0.47 7.89 10.12
N LYS A 54 1.32 7.95 11.15
CA LYS A 54 2.69 7.41 11.07
C LYS A 54 2.68 5.90 10.81
N LEU A 55 1.81 5.16 11.50
CA LEU A 55 1.71 3.72 11.33
C LEU A 55 1.13 3.34 9.96
N LEU A 56 0.14 4.09 9.46
CA LEU A 56 -0.37 3.90 8.10
C LEU A 56 0.73 4.12 7.05
N ARG A 57 1.56 5.16 7.20
CA ARG A 57 2.72 5.37 6.31
C ARG A 57 3.74 4.25 6.42
N MET A 58 4.00 3.73 7.64
CA MET A 58 4.86 2.57 7.81
C MET A 58 4.31 1.34 7.10
N PHE A 59 3.00 1.09 7.21
CA PHE A 59 2.33 0.01 6.52
C PHE A 59 2.45 0.14 4.99
N MET A 60 2.16 1.33 4.45
CA MET A 60 2.34 1.61 3.02
C MET A 60 3.77 1.32 2.57
N ALA A 61 4.76 1.81 3.30
CA ALA A 61 6.17 1.60 2.98
C ALA A 61 6.57 0.12 3.05
N GLU A 62 6.02 -0.63 4.00
CA GLU A 62 6.28 -2.05 4.16
C GLU A 62 5.73 -2.84 2.97
N ILE A 63 4.49 -2.58 2.54
CA ILE A 63 3.89 -3.16 1.34
C ILE A 63 4.68 -2.80 0.09
N LEU A 64 4.98 -1.51 -0.13
CA LEU A 64 5.72 -1.05 -1.32
C LEU A 64 7.10 -1.72 -1.43
N SER A 65 7.79 -1.93 -0.31
CA SER A 65 9.08 -2.62 -0.32
C SER A 65 9.01 -4.09 -0.77
N LYS A 66 7.81 -4.67 -0.84
CA LYS A 66 7.57 -6.05 -1.28
C LYS A 66 7.06 -6.15 -2.71
N VAL A 67 6.40 -5.10 -3.21
CA VAL A 67 5.73 -5.14 -4.52
C VAL A 67 6.46 -4.34 -5.60
N LEU A 68 7.31 -3.39 -5.22
CA LEU A 68 8.08 -2.60 -6.19
C LEU A 68 9.35 -3.35 -6.63
N ILE A 69 9.62 -3.28 -7.92
CA ILE A 69 10.83 -3.84 -8.52
C ILE A 69 11.85 -2.71 -8.70
N ASP A 70 13.08 -2.92 -8.23
CA ASP A 70 14.15 -1.94 -8.36
C ASP A 70 14.45 -1.62 -9.83
N GLY A 71 14.56 -0.32 -10.13
CA GLY A 71 14.89 0.17 -11.46
C GLY A 71 13.71 0.27 -12.44
N GLU A 72 12.54 -0.24 -12.10
CA GLU A 72 11.34 -0.09 -12.91
C GLU A 72 10.75 1.31 -12.78
N LYS A 73 10.47 1.95 -13.92
CA LYS A 73 9.82 3.26 -13.97
C LYS A 73 8.31 3.09 -14.04
N ASN A 74 7.61 3.46 -12.99
CA ASN A 74 6.14 3.46 -12.96
C ASN A 74 5.61 4.81 -12.44
N PRO A 75 5.43 5.81 -13.32
CA PRO A 75 4.92 7.12 -12.94
C PRO A 75 3.52 7.06 -12.31
N SER A 76 2.69 6.11 -12.72
CA SER A 76 1.32 5.98 -12.21
C SER A 76 1.31 5.55 -10.74
N ILE A 77 2.09 4.52 -10.38
CA ILE A 77 2.30 4.12 -8.98
C ILE A 77 2.91 5.27 -8.17
N PHE A 78 3.92 5.95 -8.72
CA PHE A 78 4.56 7.09 -8.05
C PHE A 78 3.54 8.17 -7.70
N ASN A 79 2.75 8.61 -8.68
CA ASN A 79 1.73 9.64 -8.47
C ASN A 79 0.65 9.20 -7.47
N PHE A 80 0.20 7.96 -7.55
CA PHE A 80 -0.75 7.39 -6.59
C PHE A 80 -0.21 7.48 -5.16
N ILE A 81 1.02 7.01 -4.93
CA ILE A 81 1.64 7.02 -3.59
C ILE A 81 1.90 8.44 -3.11
N TRP A 82 2.33 9.33 -4.01
CA TRP A 82 2.56 10.73 -3.71
C TRP A 82 1.30 11.43 -3.19
N VAL A 83 0.20 11.30 -3.92
CA VAL A 83 -1.09 11.89 -3.55
C VAL A 83 -1.59 11.29 -2.24
N LEU A 84 -1.64 9.95 -2.14
CA LEU A 84 -2.13 9.26 -0.97
C LEU A 84 -1.34 9.60 0.31
N THR A 85 -0.01 9.76 0.18
CA THR A 85 0.85 10.13 1.31
C THR A 85 0.57 11.57 1.79
N LYS A 86 0.25 12.49 0.87
CA LYS A 86 -0.16 13.86 1.21
C LYS A 86 -1.55 13.89 1.85
N ASP A 87 -2.48 13.11 1.30
CA ASP A 87 -3.85 13.06 1.81
C ASP A 87 -3.89 12.54 3.25
N LEU A 88 -3.09 11.53 3.58
CA LEU A 88 -2.93 11.04 4.95
C LEU A 88 -2.48 12.13 5.94
N ASP A 89 -1.72 13.13 5.48
CA ASP A 89 -1.29 14.25 6.35
C ASP A 89 -2.42 15.25 6.62
N ASN A 90 -3.38 15.34 5.70
CA ASN A 90 -4.52 16.27 5.79
C ASN A 90 -5.73 15.65 6.50
N GLU A 91 -5.80 14.31 6.61
CA GLU A 91 -6.93 13.64 7.24
C GLU A 91 -6.95 13.86 8.76
N LYS A 92 -8.07 14.43 9.23
CA LYS A 92 -8.35 14.63 10.66
C LYS A 92 -9.04 13.45 11.29
N GLU A 93 -9.75 12.67 10.51
CA GLU A 93 -10.49 11.49 10.95
C GLU A 93 -9.74 10.20 10.60
N ILE A 94 -9.88 9.20 11.47
CA ILE A 94 -9.25 7.91 11.28
C ILE A 94 -10.11 7.07 10.34
N ASP A 95 -9.65 6.81 9.11
CA ASP A 95 -10.25 5.78 8.26
C ASP A 95 -9.75 4.39 8.70
N HIS A 96 -10.57 3.70 9.45
CA HIS A 96 -10.26 2.33 9.90
C HIS A 96 -10.15 1.33 8.75
N ASN A 97 -10.66 1.63 7.56
CA ASN A 97 -10.59 0.78 6.38
C ASN A 97 -9.43 1.15 5.45
N PHE A 98 -8.62 2.14 5.83
CA PHE A 98 -7.52 2.64 4.98
C PHE A 98 -6.61 1.52 4.46
N SER A 99 -6.19 0.61 5.34
CA SER A 99 -5.28 -0.49 4.97
C SER A 99 -5.88 -1.38 3.87
N LEU A 100 -7.18 -1.69 3.96
CA LEU A 100 -7.90 -2.48 2.95
C LEU A 100 -8.04 -1.71 1.64
N ARG A 101 -8.46 -0.42 1.71
CA ARG A 101 -8.59 0.44 0.52
C ARG A 101 -7.26 0.60 -0.21
N TYR A 102 -6.18 0.84 0.54
CA TYR A 102 -4.84 0.95 -0.01
C TYR A 102 -4.41 -0.32 -0.74
N LEU A 103 -4.53 -1.48 -0.08
CA LEU A 103 -4.17 -2.76 -0.69
C LEU A 103 -4.96 -3.01 -1.99
N ILE A 104 -6.28 -2.84 -1.97
CA ILE A 104 -7.12 -3.05 -3.16
C ILE A 104 -6.77 -2.03 -4.26
N SER A 105 -6.61 -0.76 -3.93
CA SER A 105 -6.26 0.27 -4.92
C SER A 105 -4.91 0.02 -5.57
N LEU A 106 -3.94 -0.49 -4.81
CA LEU A 106 -2.60 -0.79 -5.33
C LEU A 106 -2.64 -1.89 -6.40
N THR A 107 -3.58 -2.85 -6.33
CA THR A 107 -3.72 -3.91 -7.34
C THR A 107 -4.01 -3.39 -8.75
N LYS A 108 -4.60 -2.17 -8.89
CA LYS A 108 -4.81 -1.52 -10.19
C LYS A 108 -3.48 -1.29 -10.92
N PHE A 109 -2.47 -0.89 -10.18
CA PHE A 109 -1.15 -0.58 -10.72
C PHE A 109 -0.28 -1.83 -10.89
N LEU A 110 -0.63 -2.90 -10.18
CA LEU A 110 0.06 -4.19 -10.24
C LEU A 110 -0.58 -5.14 -11.27
N GLY A 111 -1.70 -4.73 -11.91
CA GLY A 111 -2.30 -5.46 -13.03
C GLY A 111 -3.27 -6.59 -12.67
N PHE A 112 -3.71 -6.68 -11.40
CA PHE A 112 -4.68 -7.69 -10.96
C PHE A 112 -5.85 -7.12 -10.16
N PHE A 113 -6.33 -5.91 -10.52
CA PHE A 113 -7.50 -5.33 -9.87
C PHE A 113 -8.73 -6.22 -10.06
N PRO A 114 -9.55 -6.42 -9.02
CA PRO A 114 -10.76 -7.21 -9.10
C PRO A 114 -11.69 -6.77 -10.24
N SER A 115 -12.09 -7.71 -11.10
CA SER A 115 -13.14 -7.44 -12.09
C SER A 115 -14.46 -7.12 -11.38
N THR A 116 -15.20 -6.15 -11.90
CA THR A 116 -16.53 -5.81 -11.41
C THR A 116 -17.66 -6.48 -12.21
N GLU A 117 -17.31 -7.28 -13.23
CA GLU A 117 -18.28 -8.08 -13.96
C GLU A 117 -18.94 -9.10 -13.02
N ASN A 118 -20.25 -9.25 -13.14
CA ASN A 118 -21.06 -10.16 -12.33
C ASN A 118 -20.87 -9.94 -10.81
N ILE A 119 -20.72 -8.69 -10.40
CA ILE A 119 -20.45 -8.31 -9.02
C ILE A 119 -21.49 -8.83 -8.02
N GLU A 120 -22.71 -9.16 -8.50
CA GLU A 120 -23.81 -9.72 -7.73
C GLU A 120 -23.61 -11.21 -7.35
N TYR A 121 -22.69 -11.93 -8.00
CA TYR A 121 -22.47 -13.35 -7.75
C TYR A 121 -21.94 -13.62 -6.33
N PRO A 122 -22.30 -14.75 -5.71
CA PRO A 122 -22.11 -15.00 -4.28
C PRO A 122 -20.67 -15.27 -3.84
N PHE A 123 -19.74 -15.40 -4.77
CA PHE A 123 -18.33 -15.67 -4.47
C PHE A 123 -17.43 -14.76 -5.30
N PHE A 124 -16.31 -14.29 -4.71
CA PHE A 124 -15.21 -13.71 -5.44
C PHE A 124 -14.02 -14.67 -5.42
N ASN A 125 -13.62 -15.13 -6.60
CA ASN A 125 -12.50 -16.05 -6.78
C ASN A 125 -11.17 -15.29 -6.75
N LEU A 126 -10.31 -15.64 -5.78
CA LEU A 126 -9.03 -14.96 -5.57
C LEU A 126 -7.97 -15.28 -6.64
N HIS A 127 -8.07 -16.42 -7.32
CA HIS A 127 -7.13 -16.80 -8.39
C HIS A 127 -7.48 -16.08 -9.70
N ASN A 128 -8.76 -16.02 -10.02
CA ASN A 128 -9.22 -15.50 -11.31
C ASN A 128 -9.61 -14.01 -11.26
N SER A 129 -9.53 -13.36 -10.10
CA SER A 129 -9.88 -11.95 -9.91
C SER A 129 -11.28 -11.57 -10.36
N CYS A 130 -12.25 -12.50 -10.28
CA CYS A 130 -13.62 -12.32 -10.77
C CYS A 130 -14.67 -12.89 -9.81
N PHE A 131 -15.92 -12.40 -9.96
CA PHE A 131 -17.06 -12.95 -9.26
C PHE A 131 -17.55 -14.21 -9.95
N THR A 132 -17.95 -15.22 -9.15
CA THR A 132 -18.41 -16.52 -9.64
C THR A 132 -19.68 -16.96 -8.94
N ASN A 133 -20.52 -17.70 -9.68
CA ASN A 133 -21.79 -18.22 -9.17
C ASN A 133 -21.61 -19.53 -8.38
N LYS A 134 -20.48 -20.23 -8.60
CA LYS A 134 -20.15 -21.49 -7.94
C LYS A 134 -18.75 -21.41 -7.35
N LYS A 135 -18.55 -22.09 -6.23
CA LYS A 135 -17.24 -22.33 -5.62
C LYS A 135 -16.82 -23.75 -5.96
N GLU A 136 -15.63 -23.91 -6.55
CA GLU A 136 -14.99 -25.20 -6.72
C GLU A 136 -14.27 -25.63 -5.43
N SER A 137 -14.09 -26.94 -5.25
CA SER A 137 -13.62 -27.52 -3.97
C SER A 137 -12.25 -27.00 -3.51
N ASN A 138 -11.38 -26.64 -4.44
CA ASN A 138 -10.00 -26.23 -4.20
C ASN A 138 -9.78 -24.71 -4.34
N GLU A 139 -10.84 -23.92 -4.50
CA GLU A 139 -10.71 -22.48 -4.72
C GLU A 139 -10.85 -21.68 -3.43
N GLU A 140 -9.92 -20.75 -3.25
CA GLU A 140 -10.03 -19.74 -2.22
C GLU A 140 -10.90 -18.59 -2.71
N VAL A 141 -11.95 -18.31 -1.95
CA VAL A 141 -12.93 -17.28 -2.29
C VAL A 141 -13.21 -16.35 -1.12
N ILE A 142 -13.70 -15.14 -1.44
CA ILE A 142 -14.40 -14.27 -0.49
C ILE A 142 -15.90 -14.50 -0.66
N ASN A 143 -16.63 -14.67 0.43
CA ASN A 143 -18.08 -14.89 0.44
C ASN A 143 -18.75 -14.28 1.67
N GLY A 144 -20.08 -14.40 1.74
CA GLY A 144 -20.89 -13.93 2.86
C GLY A 144 -20.71 -12.42 3.14
N ASP A 145 -20.72 -12.03 4.41
CA ASP A 145 -20.59 -10.61 4.80
C ASP A 145 -19.28 -9.99 4.31
N ASN A 146 -18.19 -10.74 4.32
CA ASN A 146 -16.90 -10.27 3.82
C ASN A 146 -16.95 -9.91 2.33
N LEU A 147 -17.79 -10.60 1.54
CA LEU A 147 -17.99 -10.26 0.14
C LEU A 147 -18.71 -8.93 -0.05
N ASN A 148 -19.70 -8.62 0.81
CA ASN A 148 -20.39 -7.34 0.77
C ASN A 148 -19.45 -6.18 1.12
N TYR A 149 -18.60 -6.35 2.12
CA TYR A 149 -17.56 -5.40 2.46
C TYR A 149 -16.53 -5.24 1.33
N PHE A 150 -16.11 -6.34 0.73
CA PHE A 150 -15.17 -6.33 -0.39
C PHE A 150 -15.76 -5.59 -1.60
N ARG A 151 -17.03 -5.83 -1.95
CA ARG A 151 -17.75 -5.08 -3.00
C ARG A 151 -17.72 -3.58 -2.74
N ALA A 152 -18.07 -3.17 -1.52
CA ALA A 152 -18.05 -1.76 -1.15
C ALA A 152 -16.65 -1.14 -1.29
N LEU A 153 -15.60 -1.88 -0.93
CA LEU A 153 -14.20 -1.42 -1.07
C LEU A 153 -13.79 -1.24 -2.53
N ILE A 154 -14.11 -2.20 -3.41
CA ILE A 154 -13.74 -2.12 -4.84
C ILE A 154 -14.56 -1.07 -5.60
N THR A 155 -15.79 -0.79 -5.18
CA THR A 155 -16.66 0.26 -5.75
C THR A 155 -16.47 1.63 -5.07
N ASN A 156 -15.53 1.72 -4.13
CA ASN A 156 -15.22 2.93 -3.37
C ASN A 156 -16.40 3.51 -2.57
N MET A 157 -17.30 2.64 -2.13
CA MET A 157 -18.42 3.03 -1.28
C MET A 157 -17.97 3.21 0.18
N SER A 158 -18.58 4.17 0.86
CA SER A 158 -18.39 4.34 2.31
C SER A 158 -19.11 3.21 3.05
N ILE A 159 -18.38 2.50 3.90
CA ILE A 159 -18.92 1.40 4.69
C ILE A 159 -18.15 1.27 6.01
N ASN A 160 -18.86 0.97 7.07
CA ASN A 160 -18.23 0.61 8.34
C ASN A 160 -18.04 -0.90 8.39
N ILE A 161 -16.79 -1.36 8.39
CA ILE A 161 -16.45 -2.78 8.46
C ILE A 161 -16.08 -3.13 9.90
N PRO A 162 -16.76 -4.12 10.52
CA PRO A 162 -16.41 -4.58 11.85
C PRO A 162 -14.98 -5.08 11.93
N TYR A 163 -14.34 -4.93 13.07
CA TYR A 163 -12.94 -5.31 13.30
C TYR A 163 -12.62 -6.74 12.85
N LYS A 164 -13.42 -7.71 13.28
CA LYS A 164 -13.25 -9.13 12.91
C LYS A 164 -13.25 -9.32 11.38
N ASN A 165 -14.14 -8.63 10.68
CA ASN A 165 -14.24 -8.73 9.23
C ASN A 165 -13.06 -8.04 8.54
N ARG A 166 -12.55 -6.92 9.09
CA ARG A 166 -11.32 -6.29 8.57
C ARG A 166 -10.13 -7.23 8.64
N GLN A 167 -9.93 -7.91 9.78
CA GLN A 167 -8.86 -8.89 9.93
C GLN A 167 -8.98 -10.03 8.91
N GLN A 168 -10.16 -10.63 8.79
CA GLN A 168 -10.40 -11.68 7.81
C GLN A 168 -10.17 -11.21 6.37
N LEU A 169 -10.58 -9.99 6.04
CA LEU A 169 -10.37 -9.43 4.70
C LEU A 169 -8.89 -9.14 4.44
N ILE A 170 -8.12 -8.64 5.40
CA ILE A 170 -6.67 -8.44 5.24
C ILE A 170 -5.98 -9.77 4.93
N GLU A 171 -6.30 -10.84 5.65
CA GLU A 171 -5.76 -12.18 5.38
C GLU A 171 -6.10 -12.68 3.97
N LYS A 172 -7.36 -12.50 3.55
CA LYS A 172 -7.81 -12.86 2.19
C LYS A 172 -7.12 -12.02 1.12
N ILE A 173 -6.91 -10.72 1.36
CA ILE A 173 -6.21 -9.84 0.42
C ILE A 173 -4.72 -10.18 0.38
N PHE A 174 -4.07 -10.52 1.49
CA PHE A 174 -2.69 -11.00 1.46
C PHE A 174 -2.55 -12.31 0.67
N TYR A 175 -3.52 -13.22 0.83
CA TYR A 175 -3.57 -14.42 0.00
C TYR A 175 -3.81 -14.07 -1.49
N TYR A 176 -4.66 -13.09 -1.78
CA TYR A 176 -4.89 -12.56 -3.12
C TYR A 176 -3.62 -12.05 -3.78
N TYR A 177 -2.81 -11.27 -3.05
CA TYR A 177 -1.47 -10.88 -3.52
C TYR A 177 -0.56 -12.08 -3.79
N LYS A 178 -0.58 -13.06 -2.89
CA LYS A 178 0.25 -14.27 -3.02
C LYS A 178 -0.06 -15.07 -4.30
N VAL A 179 -1.33 -15.26 -4.64
CA VAL A 179 -1.72 -15.99 -5.86
C VAL A 179 -1.39 -15.23 -7.13
N HIS A 180 -1.26 -13.90 -7.04
CA HIS A 180 -0.77 -13.04 -8.11
C HIS A 180 0.76 -12.76 -8.03
N HIS A 181 1.51 -13.67 -7.40
CA HIS A 181 2.98 -13.68 -7.33
C HIS A 181 3.64 -12.58 -6.47
N TYR A 182 2.88 -11.86 -5.65
CA TYR A 182 3.41 -10.89 -4.68
C TYR A 182 3.43 -11.48 -3.27
N LYS A 183 4.62 -11.62 -2.69
CA LYS A 183 4.77 -12.17 -1.33
C LYS A 183 4.75 -11.05 -0.30
N LEU A 184 3.64 -10.94 0.43
CA LEU A 184 3.47 -10.00 1.55
C LEU A 184 3.79 -10.68 2.90
N ASP A 185 4.82 -11.52 2.92
CA ASP A 185 5.23 -12.22 4.14
C ASP A 185 5.83 -11.24 5.16
N ASN A 186 5.57 -11.50 6.45
CA ASN A 186 6.12 -10.73 7.57
C ASN A 186 5.70 -9.25 7.64
N ILE A 187 4.56 -8.89 7.06
CA ILE A 187 3.96 -7.57 7.29
C ILE A 187 3.43 -7.52 8.72
N LYS A 188 3.99 -6.63 9.55
CA LYS A 188 3.65 -6.51 10.98
C LYS A 188 2.90 -5.23 11.32
N SER A 189 3.05 -4.19 10.51
CA SER A 189 2.48 -2.87 10.79
C SER A 189 0.95 -2.88 10.88
N HIS A 190 0.25 -3.73 10.11
CA HIS A 190 -1.21 -3.85 10.19
C HIS A 190 -1.70 -4.33 11.57
N ILE A 191 -0.96 -5.22 12.24
CA ILE A 191 -1.30 -5.71 13.58
C ILE A 191 -1.25 -4.57 14.59
N VAL A 192 -0.22 -3.71 14.47
CA VAL A 192 -0.05 -2.55 15.36
C VAL A 192 -1.15 -1.51 15.11
N ILE A 193 -1.48 -1.23 13.84
CA ILE A 193 -2.56 -0.30 13.47
C ILE A 193 -3.88 -0.75 14.09
N GLU A 194 -4.19 -2.03 13.98
CA GLU A 194 -5.43 -2.60 14.50
C GLU A 194 -5.48 -2.64 16.04
N SER A 195 -4.35 -2.62 16.73
CA SER A 195 -4.27 -2.62 18.19
C SER A 195 -4.42 -1.22 18.83
N LEU A 196 -4.36 -0.14 18.04
CA LEU A 196 -4.45 1.25 18.50
C LEU A 196 -5.90 1.76 18.55
N ARG A 197 -6.80 1.04 19.16
CA ARG A 197 -8.20 1.43 19.33
C ARG A 197 -8.51 1.94 20.70
#